data_86d77daa46332e2b9ac3c46ae0f29e34
#
_entry.id   86d77daa46332e2b9ac3c46ae0f29e34
#
_cell.length_a   1.000
_cell.length_b   1.000
_cell.length_c   1.000
_cell.angle_alpha   90.00
_cell.angle_beta   90.00
_cell.angle_gamma   90.00
#
_symmetry.space_group_name_H-M   'P 1'
#
loop_
_entity.id
_entity.type
_entity.pdbx_description
1 polymer ?
#
loop_
_entity_poly.entity_id
_entity_poly.type
_entity_poly.pdbx_seq_one_letter_code
_entity_poly.pdbx_strand_id
1 'polypeptide(L)'
;MNMIFKLFSAGALMFLGVACTSCEKENENNKESDIPMEQVSYKASNEIIVNPERGFYKATSCEMGISGALSVSTLKNYRANGYSLIFRYFYLKNFRDKALTDEALQFFDKDMAAMREAGVKCVLRFAYTSLETEPDAPLSIIQTHIDQLKPYLAKNADVIAVWQAGFIGSWGEWYYTTNNLNTPSARKAVLDKLLEALPEGRVVQVRTPQYKQEYLRLNGKPTTALTAANAYTNGIAARIGHHNDCFMASETDYGTYQNVTEDKKYLGQEGLYLPMG
;
A
#
# COMPACT_ATOMS: atom_id res chain seq x y z
N MET A 1 57.75 -13.54 8.16
CA MET A 1 58.86 -12.57 8.11
C MET A 1 58.24 -11.19 8.32
N ASN A 2 58.37 -10.73 9.54
CA ASN A 2 58.37 -9.40 10.11
C ASN A 2 57.70 -8.27 9.31
N MET A 3 56.60 -7.73 9.79
CA MET A 3 56.46 -6.70 10.82
C MET A 3 56.95 -5.30 10.38
N ILE A 4 56.13 -4.24 10.48
CA ILE A 4 56.39 -3.07 11.32
C ILE A 4 55.12 -2.18 11.37
N PHE A 5 54.67 -1.96 12.62
CA PHE A 5 53.75 -0.90 13.04
C PHE A 5 54.46 0.45 12.98
N LYS A 6 53.77 1.50 12.58
CA LYS A 6 54.12 2.87 13.02
C LYS A 6 52.85 3.67 13.43
N LEU A 7 52.75 3.90 14.72
CA LEU A 7 52.00 5.01 15.32
C LEU A 7 52.61 6.35 14.87
N PHE A 8 51.77 7.32 14.57
CA PHE A 8 52.15 8.74 14.72
C PHE A 8 51.02 9.53 15.40
N SER A 9 51.48 10.32 16.31
CA SER A 9 50.84 11.11 17.35
C SER A 9 50.09 12.33 16.86
N ALA A 10 49.26 12.84 17.78
CA ALA A 10 48.46 14.04 17.79
C ALA A 10 49.20 15.32 17.37
N GLY A 11 48.47 16.18 16.68
CA GLY A 11 48.79 17.60 16.50
C GLY A 11 47.51 18.41 16.48
N ALA A 12 47.24 19.09 17.61
CA ALA A 12 46.22 20.09 17.73
C ALA A 12 46.62 21.35 16.99
N LEU A 13 45.78 21.85 16.10
CA LEU A 13 45.88 23.21 15.59
C LEU A 13 44.53 23.92 15.80
N MET A 14 44.56 24.87 16.75
CA MET A 14 43.54 25.92 16.87
C MET A 14 43.63 26.85 15.66
N PHE A 15 42.50 27.11 15.03
CA PHE A 15 42.32 28.32 14.21
C PHE A 15 41.13 29.12 14.73
N LEU A 16 41.46 30.36 15.13
CA LEU A 16 40.50 31.41 15.51
C LEU A 16 39.76 31.89 14.26
N GLY A 17 38.53 32.13 14.45
CA GLY A 17 37.51 32.95 13.94
C GLY A 17 37.63 33.75 12.65
N VAL A 18 36.56 33.78 11.91
CA VAL A 18 35.95 35.06 11.45
C VAL A 18 34.44 34.77 11.32
N ALA A 19 33.64 35.51 12.07
CA ALA A 19 32.20 35.54 11.89
C ALA A 19 31.88 36.33 10.62
N CYS A 20 31.27 35.66 9.65
CA CYS A 20 30.52 36.33 8.58
C CYS A 20 29.05 36.01 8.78
N THR A 21 28.33 36.98 9.33
CA THR A 21 26.85 37.01 9.28
C THR A 21 26.43 37.34 7.87
N SER A 22 26.01 36.32 7.12
CA SER A 22 25.14 36.51 5.97
C SER A 22 23.75 35.94 6.32
N CYS A 23 22.78 36.83 6.44
CA CYS A 23 21.36 36.48 6.46
C CYS A 23 20.99 35.79 5.16
N GLU A 24 20.94 34.48 5.15
CA GLU A 24 20.18 33.73 4.15
C GLU A 24 18.78 33.52 4.71
N LYS A 25 17.81 34.06 3.98
CA LYS A 25 16.38 33.75 4.17
C LYS A 25 16.22 32.25 3.97
N GLU A 26 15.94 31.51 5.04
CA GLU A 26 15.48 30.14 4.96
C GLU A 26 14.15 30.12 4.18
N ASN A 27 14.19 29.53 3.01
CA ASN A 27 13.00 29.12 2.29
C ASN A 27 12.33 28.00 3.11
N GLU A 28 11.26 28.32 3.80
CA GLU A 28 10.31 27.35 4.34
C GLU A 28 9.64 26.65 3.17
N ASN A 29 10.24 25.59 2.67
CA ASN A 29 9.59 24.70 1.71
C ASN A 29 9.84 23.24 2.08
N ASN A 30 8.76 22.59 2.55
CA ASN A 30 8.51 21.14 2.53
C ASN A 30 9.64 20.25 3.10
N LYS A 31 9.77 20.21 4.41
CA LYS A 31 10.26 19.01 5.07
C LYS A 31 9.17 17.93 4.93
N GLU A 32 9.34 17.00 3.98
CA GLU A 32 8.70 15.68 4.09
C GLU A 32 9.09 15.16 5.49
N SER A 33 8.12 15.03 6.38
CA SER A 33 8.38 14.51 7.72
C SER A 33 8.79 13.06 7.60
N ASP A 34 10.01 12.72 7.96
CA ASP A 34 10.44 11.33 8.09
C ASP A 34 9.58 10.65 9.15
N ILE A 35 9.11 9.43 8.85
CA ILE A 35 8.46 8.59 9.85
C ILE A 35 9.51 8.29 10.93
N PRO A 36 9.25 8.55 12.22
CA PRO A 36 10.20 8.19 13.27
C PRO A 36 10.49 6.68 13.19
N MET A 37 11.75 6.33 12.94
CA MET A 37 12.18 4.94 12.93
C MET A 37 12.63 4.50 14.32
N GLU A 38 12.00 3.44 14.83
CA GLU A 38 12.46 2.77 16.03
C GLU A 38 13.53 1.74 15.68
N GLN A 39 14.70 1.84 16.30
CA GLN A 39 15.79 0.89 16.11
C GLN A 39 15.61 -0.31 17.04
N VAL A 40 15.31 -1.49 16.46
CA VAL A 40 15.19 -2.74 17.20
C VAL A 40 16.33 -3.68 16.83
N SER A 41 17.00 -4.22 17.85
CA SER A 41 18.04 -5.24 17.67
C SER A 41 17.45 -6.64 17.86
N TYR A 42 17.58 -7.49 16.85
CA TYR A 42 17.10 -8.87 16.89
C TYR A 42 18.23 -9.84 17.19
N LYS A 43 17.94 -10.87 18.01
CA LYS A 43 18.83 -12.01 18.19
C LYS A 43 18.41 -13.14 17.25
N ALA A 44 19.38 -13.91 16.76
CA ALA A 44 19.08 -15.11 15.99
C ALA A 44 18.22 -16.09 16.83
N SER A 45 17.17 -16.63 16.23
CA SER A 45 16.25 -17.59 16.85
C SER A 45 15.89 -18.68 15.86
N ASN A 46 15.74 -19.91 16.34
CA ASN A 46 15.20 -21.05 15.56
C ASN A 46 13.66 -21.18 15.74
N GLU A 47 13.05 -20.25 16.44
CA GLU A 47 11.60 -20.23 16.63
C GLU A 47 10.88 -19.95 15.29
N ILE A 48 9.78 -20.68 15.04
CA ILE A 48 8.91 -20.41 13.90
C ILE A 48 8.04 -19.22 14.23
N ILE A 49 8.44 -18.05 13.71
CA ILE A 49 7.70 -16.79 13.89
C ILE A 49 6.73 -16.60 12.74
N VAL A 50 5.44 -16.58 13.04
CA VAL A 50 4.40 -16.26 12.06
C VAL A 50 4.40 -14.75 11.80
N ASN A 51 4.83 -14.34 10.61
CA ASN A 51 4.76 -12.92 10.21
C ASN A 51 3.33 -12.57 9.80
N PRO A 52 2.64 -11.65 10.50
CA PRO A 52 1.25 -11.31 10.22
C PRO A 52 1.03 -10.53 8.91
N GLU A 53 2.07 -9.98 8.31
CA GLU A 53 1.98 -9.15 7.09
C GLU A 53 2.74 -9.77 5.91
N ARG A 54 3.15 -11.03 5.99
CA ARG A 54 3.88 -11.72 4.93
C ARG A 54 3.46 -13.19 4.81
N GLY A 55 3.35 -13.68 3.59
CA GLY A 55 3.08 -15.08 3.28
C GLY A 55 1.84 -15.26 2.41
N PHE A 56 1.37 -16.49 2.30
CA PHE A 56 0.13 -16.79 1.60
C PHE A 56 -1.09 -16.30 2.37
N TYR A 57 -2.11 -15.86 1.64
CA TYR A 57 -3.39 -15.44 2.22
C TYR A 57 -4.52 -16.41 1.89
N LYS A 58 -5.61 -16.34 2.65
CA LYS A 58 -6.90 -16.91 2.30
C LYS A 58 -7.76 -15.85 1.65
N ALA A 59 -8.17 -16.08 0.39
CA ALA A 59 -9.10 -15.19 -0.29
C ALA A 59 -10.52 -15.39 0.23
N THR A 60 -11.19 -14.27 0.51
CA THR A 60 -12.57 -14.20 0.93
C THR A 60 -13.26 -13.01 0.26
N SER A 61 -14.55 -13.11 -0.01
CA SER A 61 -15.34 -12.02 -0.57
C SER A 61 -16.68 -11.86 0.14
N CYS A 62 -17.25 -10.67 0.00
CA CYS A 62 -18.61 -10.38 0.45
C CYS A 62 -19.25 -9.32 -0.42
N GLU A 63 -20.58 -9.34 -0.50
CA GLU A 63 -21.37 -8.22 -0.99
C GLU A 63 -21.80 -7.38 0.22
N MET A 64 -21.32 -6.14 0.30
CA MET A 64 -21.65 -5.24 1.42
C MET A 64 -23.16 -4.96 1.45
N GLY A 65 -23.74 -5.12 2.64
CA GLY A 65 -25.19 -4.99 2.83
C GLY A 65 -26.00 -6.27 2.59
N ILE A 66 -25.37 -7.37 2.18
CA ILE A 66 -26.05 -8.67 1.93
C ILE A 66 -25.35 -9.79 2.69
N SER A 67 -24.04 -9.91 2.58
CA SER A 67 -23.27 -11.02 3.13
C SER A 67 -23.16 -10.95 4.67
N GLY A 68 -22.97 -12.11 5.30
CA GLY A 68 -22.58 -12.17 6.70
C GLY A 68 -21.13 -11.75 6.94
N ALA A 69 -20.83 -11.26 8.14
CA ALA A 69 -19.48 -10.93 8.58
C ALA A 69 -18.61 -12.19 8.71
N LEU A 70 -17.29 -12.00 8.73
CA LEU A 70 -16.31 -13.06 8.92
C LEU A 70 -16.49 -13.75 10.27
N SER A 71 -16.38 -15.07 10.25
CA SER A 71 -16.42 -15.86 11.51
C SER A 71 -15.05 -15.87 12.17
N VAL A 72 -14.98 -15.44 13.41
CA VAL A 72 -13.76 -15.48 14.24
C VAL A 72 -13.19 -16.89 14.35
N SER A 73 -14.04 -17.90 14.51
CA SER A 73 -13.60 -19.31 14.60
C SER A 73 -12.95 -19.79 13.30
N THR A 74 -13.51 -19.40 12.15
CA THR A 74 -12.91 -19.71 10.84
C THR A 74 -11.56 -19.02 10.68
N LEU A 75 -11.44 -17.75 11.06
CA LEU A 75 -10.19 -17.00 10.99
C LEU A 75 -9.12 -17.57 11.94
N LYS A 76 -9.49 -17.97 13.15
CA LYS A 76 -8.59 -18.66 14.10
C LYS A 76 -8.09 -19.99 13.52
N ASN A 77 -8.96 -20.74 12.82
CA ASN A 77 -8.56 -21.96 12.12
C ASN A 77 -7.59 -21.68 10.96
N TYR A 78 -7.80 -20.62 10.18
CA TYR A 78 -6.83 -20.22 9.16
C TYR A 78 -5.47 -19.90 9.78
N ARG A 79 -5.44 -19.13 10.86
CA ARG A 79 -4.21 -18.82 11.58
C ARG A 79 -3.51 -20.06 12.11
N ALA A 80 -4.25 -21.00 12.70
CA ALA A 80 -3.70 -22.27 13.20
C ALA A 80 -3.05 -23.11 12.07
N ASN A 81 -3.49 -22.93 10.83
CA ASN A 81 -2.94 -23.55 9.63
C ASN A 81 -1.87 -22.69 8.92
N GLY A 82 -1.33 -21.68 9.59
CA GLY A 82 -0.22 -20.86 9.09
C GLY A 82 -0.62 -19.66 8.21
N TYR A 83 -1.91 -19.37 8.05
CA TYR A 83 -2.37 -18.21 7.29
C TYR A 83 -2.60 -17.02 8.22
N SER A 84 -1.72 -16.04 8.17
CA SER A 84 -1.84 -14.79 8.94
C SER A 84 -2.48 -13.64 8.15
N LEU A 85 -2.63 -13.81 6.83
CA LEU A 85 -3.23 -12.83 5.93
C LEU A 85 -4.56 -13.33 5.37
N ILE A 86 -5.53 -12.44 5.31
CA ILE A 86 -6.83 -12.65 4.70
C ILE A 86 -7.00 -11.61 3.60
N PHE A 87 -7.05 -12.07 2.35
CA PHE A 87 -7.47 -11.19 1.26
C PHE A 87 -8.98 -11.02 1.34
N ARG A 88 -9.44 -9.80 1.56
CA ARG A 88 -10.86 -9.51 1.72
C ARG A 88 -11.36 -8.57 0.63
N TYR A 89 -12.16 -9.12 -0.26
CA TYR A 89 -12.94 -8.38 -1.24
C TYR A 89 -14.24 -7.88 -0.65
N PHE A 90 -14.48 -6.58 -0.74
CA PHE A 90 -15.77 -5.95 -0.45
C PHE A 90 -16.40 -5.50 -1.77
N TYR A 91 -17.40 -6.23 -2.23
CA TYR A 91 -18.17 -5.86 -3.42
C TYR A 91 -19.27 -4.87 -3.04
N LEU A 92 -19.21 -3.66 -3.62
CA LEU A 92 -20.14 -2.54 -3.41
C LEU A 92 -21.26 -2.53 -4.46
N LYS A 93 -21.72 -3.70 -4.89
CA LYS A 93 -22.64 -3.89 -6.02
C LYS A 93 -23.89 -3.03 -5.92
N ASN A 94 -24.46 -2.90 -4.71
CA ASN A 94 -25.69 -2.16 -4.45
C ASN A 94 -25.47 -0.66 -4.18
N PHE A 95 -24.23 -0.19 -4.32
CA PHE A 95 -23.85 1.20 -4.02
C PHE A 95 -23.21 1.92 -5.23
N ARG A 96 -23.44 1.43 -6.45
CA ARG A 96 -22.84 2.01 -7.67
C ARG A 96 -23.31 3.45 -7.95
N ASP A 97 -24.44 3.85 -7.39
CA ASP A 97 -25.12 5.12 -7.65
C ASP A 97 -25.45 5.92 -6.38
N LYS A 98 -25.04 5.45 -5.22
CA LYS A 98 -25.37 6.06 -3.91
C LYS A 98 -24.27 5.82 -2.88
N ALA A 99 -24.28 6.63 -1.82
CA ALA A 99 -23.41 6.51 -0.66
C ALA A 99 -23.57 5.15 0.05
N LEU A 100 -22.53 4.70 0.76
CA LEU A 100 -22.61 3.57 1.68
C LEU A 100 -23.55 3.92 2.84
N THR A 101 -24.32 2.93 3.29
CA THR A 101 -25.16 3.09 4.49
C THR A 101 -24.33 2.85 5.76
N ASP A 102 -24.84 3.32 6.90
CA ASP A 102 -24.21 3.08 8.19
C ASP A 102 -24.07 1.58 8.49
N GLU A 103 -25.06 0.76 8.09
CA GLU A 103 -25.00 -0.69 8.24
C GLU A 103 -23.86 -1.31 7.42
N ALA A 104 -23.64 -0.82 6.20
CA ALA A 104 -22.53 -1.26 5.36
C ALA A 104 -21.17 -0.90 5.98
N LEU A 105 -21.03 0.31 6.51
CA LEU A 105 -19.83 0.77 7.20
C LEU A 105 -19.59 -0.01 8.51
N GLN A 106 -20.64 -0.27 9.29
CA GLN A 106 -20.57 -1.11 10.49
C GLN A 106 -20.23 -2.56 10.16
N PHE A 107 -20.69 -3.08 9.01
CA PHE A 107 -20.32 -4.41 8.54
C PHE A 107 -18.81 -4.50 8.28
N PHE A 108 -18.23 -3.51 7.60
CA PHE A 108 -16.78 -3.41 7.42
C PHE A 108 -16.04 -3.43 8.77
N ASP A 109 -16.49 -2.62 9.72
CA ASP A 109 -15.88 -2.53 11.05
C ASP A 109 -15.97 -3.86 11.83
N LYS A 110 -17.07 -4.61 11.70
CA LYS A 110 -17.21 -5.95 12.29
C LYS A 110 -16.21 -6.95 11.69
N ASP A 111 -15.97 -6.92 10.39
CA ASP A 111 -14.96 -7.78 9.76
C ASP A 111 -13.55 -7.46 10.28
N MET A 112 -13.21 -6.17 10.43
CA MET A 112 -11.93 -5.76 11.02
C MET A 112 -11.79 -6.20 12.48
N ALA A 113 -12.85 -6.10 13.27
CA ALA A 113 -12.88 -6.58 14.66
C ALA A 113 -12.67 -8.10 14.73
N ALA A 114 -13.33 -8.87 13.85
CA ALA A 114 -13.16 -10.33 13.79
C ALA A 114 -11.72 -10.73 13.42
N MET A 115 -11.07 -10.01 12.48
CA MET A 115 -9.68 -10.24 12.13
C MET A 115 -8.74 -9.93 13.30
N ARG A 116 -8.98 -8.83 14.02
CA ARG A 116 -8.19 -8.45 15.21
C ARG A 116 -8.30 -9.50 16.29
N GLU A 117 -9.52 -9.99 16.61
CA GLU A 117 -9.74 -11.04 17.59
C GLU A 117 -9.07 -12.36 17.20
N ALA A 118 -9.07 -12.70 15.93
CA ALA A 118 -8.42 -13.90 15.42
C ALA A 118 -6.90 -13.76 15.30
N GLY A 119 -6.35 -12.53 15.37
CA GLY A 119 -4.93 -12.25 15.21
C GLY A 119 -4.44 -12.43 13.78
N VAL A 120 -5.25 -12.09 12.78
CA VAL A 120 -4.90 -12.08 11.36
C VAL A 120 -5.01 -10.65 10.82
N LYS A 121 -4.39 -10.38 9.65
CA LYS A 121 -4.43 -9.06 9.00
C LYS A 121 -5.06 -9.14 7.62
N CYS A 122 -5.49 -7.99 7.13
CA CYS A 122 -6.26 -7.83 5.91
C CYS A 122 -5.40 -7.31 4.75
N VAL A 123 -5.44 -8.01 3.61
CA VAL A 123 -5.19 -7.43 2.30
C VAL A 123 -6.55 -6.96 1.79
N LEU A 124 -6.76 -5.65 1.78
CA LEU A 124 -8.07 -5.04 1.56
C LEU A 124 -8.26 -4.66 0.10
N ARG A 125 -9.43 -4.96 -0.49
CA ARG A 125 -9.84 -4.44 -1.80
C ARG A 125 -11.34 -4.20 -1.85
N PHE A 126 -11.74 -3.08 -2.43
CA PHE A 126 -13.13 -2.78 -2.80
C PHE A 126 -13.30 -2.86 -4.32
N ALA A 127 -14.44 -3.35 -4.77
CA ALA A 127 -14.82 -3.36 -6.18
C ALA A 127 -16.36 -3.28 -6.29
N TYR A 128 -16.87 -2.93 -7.47
CA TYR A 128 -18.32 -2.89 -7.69
C TYR A 128 -18.85 -4.15 -8.33
N THR A 129 -18.01 -4.90 -8.99
CA THR A 129 -18.40 -6.13 -9.71
C THR A 129 -17.24 -7.10 -9.85
N SER A 130 -17.57 -8.37 -9.99
CA SER A 130 -16.69 -9.47 -10.41
C SER A 130 -16.94 -9.93 -11.84
N LEU A 131 -17.73 -9.21 -12.63
CA LEU A 131 -18.10 -9.55 -13.99
C LEU A 131 -17.68 -8.44 -14.95
N GLU A 132 -17.14 -8.82 -16.11
CA GLU A 132 -16.72 -7.87 -17.16
C GLU A 132 -17.90 -7.10 -17.77
N THR A 133 -19.10 -7.69 -17.71
CA THR A 133 -20.33 -7.15 -18.30
C THR A 133 -21.14 -6.25 -17.36
N GLU A 134 -20.77 -6.19 -16.09
CA GLU A 134 -21.45 -5.34 -15.10
C GLU A 134 -20.72 -4.00 -14.91
N PRO A 135 -21.46 -2.91 -14.66
CA PRO A 135 -20.85 -1.61 -14.50
C PRO A 135 -20.08 -1.46 -13.18
N ASP A 136 -19.04 -0.64 -13.22
CA ASP A 136 -18.44 0.00 -12.04
C ASP A 136 -19.23 1.26 -11.64
N ALA A 137 -18.70 2.11 -10.75
CA ALA A 137 -19.35 3.34 -10.33
C ALA A 137 -18.68 4.59 -10.94
N PRO A 138 -19.40 5.70 -11.09
CA PRO A 138 -18.83 6.99 -11.48
C PRO A 138 -17.77 7.47 -10.47
N LEU A 139 -16.80 8.26 -10.94
CA LEU A 139 -15.72 8.81 -10.11
C LEU A 139 -16.20 9.50 -8.84
N SER A 140 -17.27 10.30 -8.91
CA SER A 140 -17.84 10.98 -7.74
C SER A 140 -18.34 10.04 -6.66
N ILE A 141 -18.92 8.92 -7.05
CA ILE A 141 -19.38 7.87 -6.11
C ILE A 141 -18.18 7.15 -5.49
N ILE A 142 -17.16 6.82 -6.29
CA ILE A 142 -15.91 6.23 -5.78
C ILE A 142 -15.29 7.14 -4.71
N GLN A 143 -15.17 8.44 -4.99
CA GLN A 143 -14.62 9.42 -4.05
C GLN A 143 -15.45 9.51 -2.77
N THR A 144 -16.78 9.53 -2.88
CA THR A 144 -17.69 9.51 -1.73
C THR A 144 -17.47 8.29 -0.85
N HIS A 145 -17.34 7.10 -1.45
CA HIS A 145 -17.11 5.86 -0.69
C HIS A 145 -15.75 5.88 0.02
N ILE A 146 -14.70 6.36 -0.63
CA ILE A 146 -13.39 6.48 -0.01
C ILE A 146 -13.43 7.45 1.18
N ASP A 147 -14.11 8.59 1.05
CA ASP A 147 -14.30 9.56 2.14
C ASP A 147 -15.08 8.95 3.32
N GLN A 148 -16.13 8.17 3.04
CA GLN A 148 -16.89 7.47 4.08
C GLN A 148 -16.08 6.38 4.80
N LEU A 149 -15.19 5.70 4.08
CA LEU A 149 -14.31 4.65 4.63
C LEU A 149 -13.16 5.22 5.47
N LYS A 150 -12.71 6.46 5.22
CA LYS A 150 -11.55 7.08 5.86
C LYS A 150 -11.52 6.94 7.39
N PRO A 151 -12.55 7.27 8.16
CA PRO A 151 -12.52 7.10 9.63
C PRO A 151 -12.41 5.64 10.05
N TYR A 152 -13.00 4.73 9.29
CA TYR A 152 -12.93 3.29 9.58
C TYR A 152 -11.54 2.70 9.25
N LEU A 153 -10.88 3.20 8.20
CA LEU A 153 -9.50 2.83 7.86
C LEU A 153 -8.54 3.30 8.95
N ALA A 154 -8.70 4.53 9.44
CA ALA A 154 -7.90 5.07 10.54
C ALA A 154 -8.08 4.24 11.82
N LYS A 155 -9.32 3.91 12.18
CA LYS A 155 -9.66 3.08 13.36
C LYS A 155 -9.04 1.68 13.29
N ASN A 156 -8.94 1.09 12.10
CA ASN A 156 -8.54 -0.29 11.87
C ASN A 156 -7.16 -0.45 11.23
N ALA A 157 -6.31 0.58 11.29
CA ALA A 157 -4.98 0.57 10.69
C ALA A 157 -4.10 -0.59 11.19
N ASP A 158 -4.31 -1.07 12.41
CA ASP A 158 -3.58 -2.18 13.02
C ASP A 158 -3.84 -3.52 12.35
N VAL A 159 -5.01 -3.75 11.76
CA VAL A 159 -5.36 -5.00 11.07
C VAL A 159 -5.29 -4.91 9.55
N ILE A 160 -5.11 -3.73 8.98
CA ILE A 160 -4.95 -3.54 7.53
C ILE A 160 -3.46 -3.64 7.19
N ALA A 161 -3.03 -4.72 6.54
CA ALA A 161 -1.65 -4.87 6.07
C ALA A 161 -1.39 -3.95 4.88
N VAL A 162 -2.23 -4.03 3.84
CA VAL A 162 -2.19 -3.19 2.64
C VAL A 162 -3.59 -2.94 2.10
N TRP A 163 -3.74 -1.86 1.35
CA TRP A 163 -4.94 -1.59 0.58
C TRP A 163 -4.65 -1.65 -0.91
N GLN A 164 -5.15 -2.67 -1.61
CA GLN A 164 -5.11 -2.71 -3.08
C GLN A 164 -6.10 -1.70 -3.63
N ALA A 165 -5.67 -0.87 -4.56
CA ALA A 165 -6.37 0.35 -4.98
C ALA A 165 -7.86 0.15 -5.31
N GLY A 166 -8.21 -0.90 -6.04
CA GLY A 166 -9.59 -1.32 -6.23
C GLY A 166 -10.47 -0.32 -7.00
N PHE A 167 -11.77 -0.38 -6.78
CA PHE A 167 -12.87 0.48 -7.25
C PHE A 167 -13.08 0.52 -8.77
N ILE A 168 -12.06 0.79 -9.56
CA ILE A 168 -12.19 0.99 -11.01
C ILE A 168 -12.32 -0.35 -11.73
N GLY A 169 -13.38 -0.50 -12.51
CA GLY A 169 -13.61 -1.64 -13.39
C GLY A 169 -13.92 -2.95 -12.68
N SER A 170 -13.92 -4.03 -13.44
CA SER A 170 -14.17 -5.37 -12.92
C SER A 170 -13.07 -5.77 -11.93
N TRP A 171 -13.46 -6.41 -10.83
CA TRP A 171 -12.59 -6.80 -9.71
C TRP A 171 -11.79 -5.64 -9.08
N GLY A 172 -12.03 -4.38 -9.52
CA GLY A 172 -11.18 -3.26 -9.10
C GLY A 172 -9.75 -3.34 -9.66
N GLU A 173 -9.54 -3.97 -10.82
CA GLU A 173 -8.23 -4.15 -11.44
C GLU A 173 -7.85 -3.05 -12.43
N TRP A 174 -8.66 -1.99 -12.51
CA TRP A 174 -8.45 -0.83 -13.36
C TRP A 174 -8.56 -1.13 -14.86
N TYR A 175 -9.31 -2.17 -15.19
CA TYR A 175 -9.69 -2.59 -16.53
C TYR A 175 -11.20 -2.84 -16.60
N TYR A 176 -11.80 -2.92 -17.78
CA TYR A 176 -13.24 -3.10 -18.01
C TYR A 176 -14.13 -2.07 -17.29
N THR A 177 -13.68 -0.81 -17.18
CA THR A 177 -14.51 0.28 -16.63
C THR A 177 -15.58 0.70 -17.62
N THR A 178 -16.80 0.93 -17.15
CA THR A 178 -17.92 1.46 -17.94
C THR A 178 -18.07 2.98 -17.80
N ASN A 179 -17.31 3.60 -16.90
CA ASN A 179 -17.37 5.02 -16.60
C ASN A 179 -16.17 5.82 -17.13
N ASN A 180 -15.44 5.29 -18.11
CA ASN A 180 -14.25 5.91 -18.71
C ASN A 180 -13.14 6.26 -17.68
N LEU A 181 -12.99 5.43 -16.64
CA LEU A 181 -12.02 5.67 -15.57
C LEU A 181 -10.62 5.12 -15.86
N ASN A 182 -10.40 4.55 -17.05
CA ASN A 182 -9.10 4.07 -17.53
C ASN A 182 -8.17 5.18 -18.05
N THR A 183 -8.42 6.43 -17.68
CA THR A 183 -7.59 7.58 -18.03
C THR A 183 -6.59 7.93 -16.92
N PRO A 184 -5.41 8.50 -17.25
CA PRO A 184 -4.43 8.93 -16.25
C PRO A 184 -5.01 9.87 -15.18
N SER A 185 -5.87 10.81 -15.59
CA SER A 185 -6.50 11.75 -14.67
C SER A 185 -7.50 11.11 -13.70
N ALA A 186 -8.30 10.15 -14.17
CA ALA A 186 -9.24 9.44 -13.32
C ALA A 186 -8.50 8.53 -12.32
N ARG A 187 -7.48 7.78 -12.78
CA ARG A 187 -6.62 6.97 -11.91
C ARG A 187 -5.92 7.83 -10.85
N LYS A 188 -5.40 9.01 -11.26
CA LYS A 188 -4.80 9.96 -10.32
C LYS A 188 -5.81 10.42 -9.28
N ALA A 189 -7.01 10.81 -9.67
CA ALA A 189 -8.04 11.28 -8.75
C ALA A 189 -8.44 10.22 -7.71
N VAL A 190 -8.48 8.94 -8.11
CA VAL A 190 -8.72 7.83 -7.18
C VAL A 190 -7.52 7.62 -6.25
N LEU A 191 -6.28 7.59 -6.77
CA LEU A 191 -5.08 7.44 -5.94
C LEU A 191 -4.89 8.58 -4.94
N ASP A 192 -5.16 9.82 -5.33
CA ASP A 192 -5.13 10.97 -4.40
C ASP A 192 -6.04 10.72 -3.20
N LYS A 193 -7.28 10.26 -3.45
CA LYS A 193 -8.25 9.94 -2.39
C LYS A 193 -7.84 8.76 -1.53
N LEU A 194 -7.28 7.71 -2.14
CA LEU A 194 -6.80 6.53 -1.40
C LEU A 194 -5.64 6.89 -0.47
N LEU A 195 -4.67 7.66 -0.95
CA LEU A 195 -3.52 8.11 -0.16
C LEU A 195 -3.91 9.09 0.94
N GLU A 196 -4.96 9.91 0.72
CA GLU A 196 -5.53 10.79 1.73
C GLU A 196 -6.28 9.99 2.83
N ALA A 197 -6.99 8.94 2.44
CA ALA A 197 -7.82 8.16 3.35
C ALA A 197 -7.03 7.13 4.15
N LEU A 198 -5.96 6.56 3.58
CA LEU A 198 -5.18 5.54 4.26
C LEU A 198 -4.23 6.18 5.28
N PRO A 199 -4.20 5.67 6.54
CA PRO A 199 -3.29 6.19 7.57
C PRO A 199 -1.82 6.16 7.14
N GLU A 200 -1.04 7.10 7.66
CA GLU A 200 0.41 7.13 7.49
C GLU A 200 1.04 5.81 7.94
N GLY A 201 2.11 5.41 7.26
CA GLY A 201 2.77 4.12 7.51
C GLY A 201 2.06 2.92 6.86
N ARG A 202 0.94 3.11 6.16
CA ARG A 202 0.26 2.08 5.35
C ARG A 202 0.42 2.39 3.86
N VAL A 203 0.34 1.32 3.05
CA VAL A 203 0.64 1.36 1.61
C VAL A 203 -0.59 1.01 0.80
N VAL A 204 -0.82 1.77 -0.26
CA VAL A 204 -1.75 1.42 -1.35
C VAL A 204 -0.98 0.59 -2.37
N GLN A 205 -1.54 -0.53 -2.85
CA GLN A 205 -0.96 -1.30 -3.96
C GLN A 205 -1.72 -1.03 -5.25
N VAL A 206 -0.98 -0.83 -6.35
CA VAL A 206 -1.55 -0.68 -7.71
C VAL A 206 -1.26 -1.92 -8.55
N ARG A 207 -2.13 -2.18 -9.53
CA ARG A 207 -2.15 -3.40 -10.35
C ARG A 207 -0.94 -3.55 -11.29
N THR A 208 -0.36 -2.45 -11.73
CA THR A 208 0.79 -2.46 -12.65
C THR A 208 1.84 -1.43 -12.24
N PRO A 209 3.14 -1.67 -12.50
CA PRO A 209 4.18 -0.68 -12.22
C PRO A 209 3.97 0.63 -12.96
N GLN A 210 3.39 0.58 -14.17
CA GLN A 210 3.09 1.76 -14.96
C GLN A 210 2.11 2.72 -14.27
N TYR A 211 1.11 2.21 -13.55
CA TYR A 211 0.14 3.06 -12.86
C TYR A 211 0.81 3.89 -11.76
N LYS A 212 1.78 3.32 -11.04
CA LYS A 212 2.60 4.09 -10.10
C LYS A 212 3.46 5.13 -10.81
N GLN A 213 4.19 4.73 -11.85
CA GLN A 213 5.05 5.63 -12.60
C GLN A 213 4.27 6.77 -13.27
N GLU A 214 3.09 6.49 -13.81
CA GLU A 214 2.17 7.49 -14.35
C GLU A 214 1.72 8.49 -13.28
N TYR A 215 1.31 7.98 -12.13
CA TYR A 215 0.90 8.80 -11.00
C TYR A 215 2.04 9.71 -10.51
N LEU A 216 3.24 9.18 -10.35
CA LEU A 216 4.41 9.96 -9.95
C LEU A 216 4.73 11.05 -10.96
N ARG A 217 4.69 10.74 -12.27
CA ARG A 217 4.93 11.72 -13.34
C ARG A 217 3.90 12.85 -13.31
N LEU A 218 2.62 12.53 -13.12
CA LEU A 218 1.55 13.53 -13.00
C LEU A 218 1.68 14.42 -11.76
N ASN A 219 2.41 13.99 -10.74
CA ASN A 219 2.73 14.77 -9.54
C ASN A 219 4.13 15.41 -9.59
N GLY A 220 4.81 15.42 -10.72
CA GLY A 220 6.15 16.00 -10.87
C GLY A 220 7.24 15.29 -10.05
N LYS A 221 7.03 14.01 -9.74
CA LYS A 221 7.98 13.19 -8.96
C LYS A 221 8.80 12.26 -9.87
N PRO A 222 10.01 11.88 -9.48
CA PRO A 222 10.80 10.87 -10.17
C PRO A 222 10.04 9.54 -10.29
N THR A 223 10.19 8.87 -11.45
CA THR A 223 9.57 7.56 -11.71
C THR A 223 10.54 6.40 -11.51
N THR A 224 11.74 6.67 -11.02
CA THR A 224 12.73 5.64 -10.67
C THR A 224 12.28 4.85 -9.45
N ALA A 225 12.69 3.58 -9.36
CA ALA A 225 12.41 2.75 -8.21
C ALA A 225 13.02 3.33 -6.92
N LEU A 226 12.41 3.00 -5.79
CA LEU A 226 12.89 3.39 -4.47
C LEU A 226 14.31 2.88 -4.19
N THR A 227 15.00 3.61 -3.35
CA THR A 227 16.31 3.26 -2.79
C THR A 227 16.23 3.36 -1.27
N ALA A 228 17.25 2.87 -0.56
CA ALA A 228 17.33 3.03 0.89
C ALA A 228 17.26 4.50 1.37
N ALA A 229 17.64 5.45 0.50
CA ALA A 229 17.65 6.87 0.84
C ALA A 229 16.26 7.52 0.84
N ASN A 230 15.29 6.98 0.08
CA ASN A 230 13.96 7.55 -0.07
C ASN A 230 12.81 6.57 0.27
N ALA A 231 13.14 5.35 0.67
CA ALA A 231 12.20 4.43 1.27
C ALA A 231 11.85 4.87 2.72
N TYR A 232 10.77 4.34 3.24
CA TYR A 232 10.32 4.58 4.64
C TYR A 232 10.03 6.04 4.99
N THR A 233 9.70 6.86 3.99
CA THR A 233 9.24 8.24 4.17
C THR A 233 7.73 8.33 3.96
N ASN A 234 7.11 9.47 4.32
CA ASN A 234 5.72 9.75 3.97
C ASN A 234 5.53 10.24 2.53
N GLY A 235 6.61 10.25 1.73
CA GLY A 235 6.56 10.61 0.32
C GLY A 235 5.65 9.67 -0.48
N ILE A 236 4.93 10.21 -1.46
CA ILE A 236 3.94 9.45 -2.23
C ILE A 236 4.53 8.19 -2.91
N ALA A 237 5.80 8.23 -3.33
CA ALA A 237 6.47 7.07 -3.93
C ALA A 237 6.64 5.91 -2.92
N ALA A 238 6.90 6.22 -1.64
CA ALA A 238 7.07 5.23 -0.58
C ALA A 238 5.73 4.68 -0.04
N ARG A 239 4.60 5.27 -0.45
CA ARG A 239 3.26 4.85 -0.04
C ARG A 239 2.47 4.11 -1.12
N ILE A 240 3.08 3.85 -2.29
CA ILE A 240 2.45 3.10 -3.39
C ILE A 240 3.28 1.86 -3.69
N GLY A 241 2.75 0.70 -3.32
CA GLY A 241 3.30 -0.63 -3.64
C GLY A 241 2.62 -1.25 -4.86
N HIS A 242 2.77 -2.55 -5.02
CA HIS A 242 2.32 -3.26 -6.21
C HIS A 242 1.60 -4.55 -5.85
N HIS A 243 0.65 -4.97 -6.70
CA HIS A 243 0.08 -6.31 -6.69
C HIS A 243 -0.02 -6.86 -8.12
N ASN A 244 -0.02 -8.20 -8.24
CA ASN A 244 -0.12 -8.88 -9.53
C ASN A 244 -1.14 -10.02 -9.43
N ASP A 245 -2.37 -9.77 -9.89
CA ASP A 245 -3.47 -10.74 -9.83
C ASP A 245 -3.30 -11.90 -10.83
N CYS A 246 -2.34 -11.80 -11.74
CA CYS A 246 -2.09 -12.78 -12.81
C CYS A 246 -0.66 -13.35 -12.78
N PHE A 247 -0.04 -13.41 -11.60
CA PHE A 247 1.33 -13.86 -11.42
C PHE A 247 1.58 -15.23 -12.08
N MET A 248 2.56 -15.27 -12.97
CA MET A 248 2.95 -16.45 -13.77
C MET A 248 1.86 -16.99 -14.72
N ALA A 249 0.81 -16.21 -15.01
CA ALA A 249 -0.29 -16.66 -15.88
C ALA A 249 0.04 -16.54 -17.38
N SER A 250 0.94 -15.62 -17.76
CA SER A 250 1.46 -15.45 -19.12
C SER A 250 2.80 -14.72 -19.08
N GLU A 251 3.44 -14.51 -20.23
CA GLU A 251 4.71 -13.76 -20.32
C GLU A 251 4.58 -12.34 -19.72
N THR A 252 3.47 -11.66 -20.01
CA THR A 252 3.17 -10.31 -19.51
C THR A 252 2.29 -10.29 -18.27
N ASP A 253 1.95 -11.46 -17.71
CA ASP A 253 0.97 -11.62 -16.64
C ASP A 253 -0.35 -10.87 -16.98
N TYR A 254 -0.88 -11.19 -18.14
CA TYR A 254 -2.08 -10.55 -18.72
C TYR A 254 -2.06 -9.02 -18.66
N GLY A 255 -0.93 -8.41 -19.09
CA GLY A 255 -0.78 -6.96 -19.19
C GLY A 255 -0.34 -6.26 -17.91
N THR A 256 0.08 -7.00 -16.88
CA THR A 256 0.78 -6.42 -15.72
C THR A 256 2.07 -5.74 -16.17
N TYR A 257 2.80 -6.40 -17.07
CA TYR A 257 4.05 -5.88 -17.63
C TYR A 257 3.83 -5.37 -19.06
N GLN A 258 4.29 -4.17 -19.35
CA GLN A 258 4.34 -3.60 -20.70
C GLN A 258 5.73 -3.84 -21.32
N ASN A 259 6.77 -3.65 -20.53
CA ASN A 259 8.12 -4.08 -20.84
C ASN A 259 8.56 -5.08 -19.77
N VAL A 260 8.45 -6.37 -20.09
CA VAL A 260 8.66 -7.47 -19.14
C VAL A 260 10.00 -7.35 -18.40
N THR A 261 11.07 -7.04 -19.12
CA THR A 261 12.42 -6.95 -18.54
C THR A 261 12.55 -5.77 -17.59
N GLU A 262 12.17 -4.58 -18.05
CA GLU A 262 12.33 -3.36 -17.26
C GLU A 262 11.33 -3.30 -16.10
N ASP A 263 10.09 -3.74 -16.31
CA ASP A 263 9.07 -3.75 -15.27
C ASP A 263 9.42 -4.74 -14.15
N LYS A 264 9.92 -5.94 -14.49
CA LYS A 264 10.38 -6.92 -13.48
C LYS A 264 11.61 -6.42 -12.72
N LYS A 265 12.54 -5.72 -13.39
CA LYS A 265 13.69 -5.10 -12.73
C LYS A 265 13.25 -3.99 -11.78
N TYR A 266 12.33 -3.13 -12.23
CA TYR A 266 11.75 -2.08 -11.40
C TYR A 266 11.06 -2.66 -10.14
N LEU A 267 10.19 -3.67 -10.32
CA LEU A 267 9.50 -4.33 -9.22
C LEU A 267 10.45 -5.06 -8.27
N GLY A 268 11.51 -5.69 -8.79
CA GLY A 268 12.54 -6.33 -7.96
C GLY A 268 13.25 -5.33 -7.03
N GLN A 269 13.48 -4.10 -7.50
CA GLN A 269 14.04 -3.03 -6.67
C GLN A 269 13.01 -2.48 -5.68
N GLU A 270 11.77 -2.23 -6.11
CA GLU A 270 10.67 -1.75 -5.26
C GLU A 270 10.33 -2.74 -4.13
N GLY A 271 10.35 -4.04 -4.45
CA GLY A 271 10.04 -5.11 -3.49
C GLY A 271 11.02 -5.25 -2.33
N LEU A 272 12.18 -4.56 -2.38
CA LEU A 272 13.09 -4.45 -1.23
C LEU A 272 12.53 -3.53 -0.14
N TYR A 273 11.59 -2.65 -0.47
CA TYR A 273 11.14 -1.57 0.41
C TYR A 273 9.62 -1.50 0.58
N LEU A 274 8.86 -2.07 -0.35
CA LEU A 274 7.41 -2.00 -0.39
C LEU A 274 6.79 -3.39 -0.36
N PRO A 275 5.61 -3.55 0.27
CA PRO A 275 4.86 -4.78 0.17
C PRO A 275 4.44 -5.03 -1.26
N MET A 276 4.57 -6.28 -1.70
CA MET A 276 4.23 -6.78 -3.01
C MET A 276 3.27 -7.96 -2.86
N GLY A 277 2.14 -7.95 -3.61
CA GLY A 277 1.10 -8.95 -3.55
C GLY A 277 0.73 -9.53 -4.90
#